data_3b7db32b0a8238db985c55139ecdb6be
#
_entry.id   3b7db32b0a8238db985c55139ecdb6be
#
_cell.length_a   1.000
_cell.length_b   1.000
_cell.length_c   1.000
_cell.angle_alpha   90.00
_cell.angle_beta   90.00
_cell.angle_gamma   90.00
#
_symmetry.space_group_name_H-M   'P 1'
#
loop_
_entity.id
_entity.type
_entity.pdbx_description
1 polymer ?
#
loop_
_entity_poly.entity_id
_entity_poly.type
_entity_poly.pdbx_seq_one_letter_code
_entity_poly.pdbx_strand_id
1 'polypeptide(L)'
;MDIDNNSFVRLVRVLKQKEQDVARIKDTISNGILDENDLNLGDTVKLTKKDNSRTVIGTLLDATIVIIDDNYHKGVVVRPDNVYESIEFSLAEWDIEVIPNSSNDSFIEF
;
A
#
# COMPACT_ATOMS: atom_id res chain seq x y z
N MET A 1 -38.28 -6.08 16.50
CA MET A 1 -38.48 -7.29 15.70
C MET A 1 -37.40 -8.28 16.01
N ASP A 2 -37.82 -9.48 16.34
CA ASP A 2 -36.83 -10.46 16.75
C ASP A 2 -36.35 -11.23 15.54
N ILE A 3 -35.05 -11.46 15.47
CA ILE A 3 -34.47 -12.25 14.40
C ILE A 3 -34.37 -13.67 14.95
N ASP A 4 -34.91 -14.65 14.24
CA ASP A 4 -34.83 -16.02 14.71
C ASP A 4 -33.37 -16.54 14.49
N ASN A 5 -33.07 -17.68 15.09
CA ASN A 5 -31.74 -18.23 15.05
C ASN A 5 -31.24 -18.49 13.63
N ASN A 6 -32.10 -18.95 12.76
CA ASN A 6 -31.69 -19.24 11.37
C ASN A 6 -31.35 -17.98 10.61
N SER A 7 -32.12 -16.91 10.81
CA SER A 7 -31.82 -15.65 10.16
C SER A 7 -30.53 -15.04 10.69
N PHE A 8 -30.29 -15.16 12.01
CA PHE A 8 -29.07 -14.65 12.60
C PHE A 8 -27.84 -15.38 12.03
N VAL A 9 -27.88 -16.72 11.98
CA VAL A 9 -26.76 -17.51 11.47
C VAL A 9 -26.50 -17.15 10.01
N ARG A 10 -27.55 -16.96 9.23
CA ARG A 10 -27.41 -16.58 7.81
C ARG A 10 -26.73 -15.23 7.66
N LEU A 11 -27.11 -14.24 8.49
CA LEU A 11 -26.51 -12.93 8.45
C LEU A 11 -25.03 -12.98 8.80
N VAL A 12 -24.67 -13.79 9.79
CA VAL A 12 -23.27 -13.94 10.19
C VAL A 12 -22.46 -14.56 9.05
N ARG A 13 -23.01 -15.55 8.35
CA ARG A 13 -22.32 -16.17 7.22
C ARG A 13 -22.09 -15.17 6.07
N VAL A 14 -23.08 -14.36 5.78
CA VAL A 14 -22.98 -13.37 4.72
C VAL A 14 -21.91 -12.34 5.09
N LEU A 15 -21.88 -11.91 6.34
CA LEU A 15 -20.88 -10.95 6.78
C LEU A 15 -19.48 -11.53 6.65
N LYS A 16 -19.26 -12.76 7.09
CA LYS A 16 -17.95 -13.39 6.98
C LYS A 16 -17.52 -13.58 5.53
N GLN A 17 -18.45 -13.92 4.66
CA GLN A 17 -18.14 -14.07 3.25
C GLN A 17 -17.70 -12.74 2.64
N LYS A 18 -18.37 -11.65 3.01
CA LYS A 18 -18.00 -10.33 2.52
C LYS A 18 -16.65 -9.90 3.05
N GLU A 19 -16.31 -10.23 4.28
CA GLU A 19 -15.00 -9.91 4.83
C GLU A 19 -13.89 -10.62 4.06
N GLN A 20 -14.10 -11.88 3.68
CA GLN A 20 -13.14 -12.63 2.89
C GLN A 20 -13.00 -12.05 1.48
N ASP A 21 -14.10 -11.63 0.88
CA ASP A 21 -14.10 -11.03 -0.44
C ASP A 21 -13.36 -9.69 -0.41
N VAL A 22 -13.55 -8.88 0.61
CA VAL A 22 -12.87 -7.60 0.75
C VAL A 22 -11.36 -7.83 0.89
N ALA A 23 -10.93 -8.81 1.69
CA ALA A 23 -9.51 -9.10 1.85
C ALA A 23 -8.89 -9.53 0.52
N ARG A 24 -9.60 -10.36 -0.25
CA ARG A 24 -9.13 -10.82 -1.55
C ARG A 24 -9.02 -9.68 -2.55
N ILE A 25 -9.98 -8.76 -2.54
CA ILE A 25 -9.96 -7.59 -3.41
C ILE A 25 -8.81 -6.68 -3.03
N LYS A 26 -8.56 -6.49 -1.74
CA LYS A 26 -7.44 -5.67 -1.29
C LYS A 26 -6.11 -6.24 -1.76
N ASP A 27 -5.91 -7.56 -1.66
CA ASP A 27 -4.69 -8.19 -2.11
C ASP A 27 -4.51 -8.03 -3.62
N THR A 28 -5.57 -8.18 -4.39
CA THR A 28 -5.54 -8.00 -5.83
C THR A 28 -5.14 -6.56 -6.19
N ILE A 29 -5.70 -5.59 -5.51
CA ILE A 29 -5.39 -4.19 -5.75
C ILE A 29 -3.94 -3.89 -5.38
N SER A 30 -3.48 -4.37 -4.21
CA SER A 30 -2.12 -4.16 -3.77
C SER A 30 -1.13 -4.76 -4.77
N ASN A 31 -1.35 -5.99 -5.20
CA ASN A 31 -0.48 -6.65 -6.15
C ASN A 31 -0.50 -5.94 -7.50
N GLY A 32 -1.64 -5.45 -7.93
CA GLY A 32 -1.75 -4.68 -9.18
C GLY A 32 -0.94 -3.40 -9.14
N ILE A 33 -0.98 -2.68 -8.02
CA ILE A 33 -0.22 -1.44 -7.86
C ILE A 33 1.28 -1.76 -7.86
N LEU A 34 1.69 -2.81 -7.16
CA LEU A 34 3.08 -3.21 -7.11
C LEU A 34 3.59 -3.61 -8.50
N ASP A 35 2.84 -4.43 -9.21
CA ASP A 35 3.25 -4.89 -10.52
C ASP A 35 3.31 -3.76 -11.56
N GLU A 36 2.34 -2.88 -11.53
CA GLU A 36 2.26 -1.76 -12.46
C GLU A 36 3.43 -0.80 -12.32
N ASN A 37 4.00 -0.71 -11.12
CA ASN A 37 5.10 0.19 -10.83
C ASN A 37 6.43 -0.53 -10.61
N ASP A 38 6.50 -1.83 -10.90
CA ASP A 38 7.70 -2.65 -10.69
C ASP A 38 8.23 -2.56 -9.26
N LEU A 39 7.32 -2.66 -8.29
CA LEU A 39 7.67 -2.55 -6.88
C LEU A 39 7.61 -3.90 -6.18
N ASN A 40 8.48 -4.09 -5.21
CA ASN A 40 8.45 -5.25 -4.33
C ASN A 40 8.45 -4.78 -2.88
N LEU A 41 7.70 -5.47 -2.03
CA LEU A 41 7.68 -5.13 -0.61
C LEU A 41 9.08 -5.27 -0.03
N GLY A 42 9.47 -4.33 0.79
CA GLY A 42 10.81 -4.28 1.36
C GLY A 42 11.79 -3.45 0.56
N ASP A 43 11.40 -3.01 -0.64
CA ASP A 43 12.29 -2.15 -1.43
C ASP A 43 12.51 -0.82 -0.75
N THR A 44 13.70 -0.25 -0.97
CA THR A 44 13.95 1.13 -0.60
C THR A 44 13.43 1.99 -1.75
N VAL A 45 12.55 2.91 -1.45
CA VAL A 45 11.91 3.75 -2.47
C VAL A 45 12.13 5.22 -2.18
N LYS A 46 12.10 6.01 -3.24
CA LYS A 46 12.16 7.45 -3.16
C LYS A 46 10.85 7.99 -3.69
N LEU A 47 10.19 8.79 -2.88
CA LEU A 47 8.94 9.44 -3.24
C LEU A 47 9.22 10.91 -3.42
N THR A 48 8.87 11.46 -4.56
CA THR A 48 9.03 12.88 -4.84
C THR A 48 7.66 13.46 -5.15
N LYS A 49 7.28 14.50 -4.43
CA LYS A 49 6.01 15.13 -4.69
C LYS A 49 6.02 15.71 -6.09
N LYS A 50 4.91 15.61 -6.80
CA LYS A 50 4.88 15.99 -8.22
C LYS A 50 5.20 17.46 -8.48
N ASP A 51 5.03 18.32 -7.48
CA ASP A 51 5.42 19.71 -7.59
C ASP A 51 6.88 19.92 -7.17
N ASN A 52 7.61 18.84 -6.90
CA ASN A 52 9.01 18.85 -6.46
C ASN A 52 9.27 19.56 -5.14
N SER A 53 8.22 19.77 -4.34
CA SER A 53 8.38 20.46 -3.07
C SER A 53 8.95 19.58 -1.97
N ARG A 54 8.90 18.26 -2.12
CA ARG A 54 9.30 17.38 -1.04
C ARG A 54 9.75 16.03 -1.58
N THR A 55 10.73 15.44 -0.92
CA THR A 55 11.24 14.10 -1.24
C THR A 55 11.32 13.29 0.04
N VAL A 56 10.89 12.04 -0.03
CA VAL A 56 10.93 11.13 1.12
C VAL A 56 11.57 9.82 0.65
N ILE A 57 12.47 9.28 1.45
CA ILE A 57 13.10 7.98 1.19
C ILE A 57 12.75 7.05 2.33
N GLY A 58 12.35 5.85 2.02
CA GLY A 58 12.00 4.88 3.05
C GLY A 58 11.79 3.48 2.50
N THR A 59 11.25 2.61 3.34
CA THR A 59 11.02 1.21 3.01
C THR A 59 9.57 0.99 2.64
N LEU A 60 9.33 0.36 1.50
CA LEU A 60 7.99 0.07 1.02
C LEU A 60 7.40 -1.09 1.83
N LEU A 61 6.29 -0.85 2.49
CA LEU A 61 5.64 -1.84 3.33
C LEU A 61 4.41 -2.46 2.68
N ASP A 62 3.69 -1.71 1.86
CA ASP A 62 2.47 -2.19 1.25
C ASP A 62 2.04 -1.26 0.12
N ALA A 63 1.04 -1.67 -0.63
CA ALA A 63 0.36 -0.83 -1.59
C ALA A 63 -1.14 -0.87 -1.26
N THR A 64 -1.82 0.24 -1.43
CA THR A 64 -3.19 0.37 -0.96
C THR A 64 -3.95 1.44 -1.76
N ILE A 65 -5.20 1.63 -1.42
CA ILE A 65 -5.98 2.73 -1.95
C ILE A 65 -5.99 3.83 -0.92
N VAL A 66 -5.69 5.04 -1.36
CA VAL A 66 -5.72 6.22 -0.52
C VAL A 66 -6.93 7.05 -0.91
N ILE A 67 -7.67 7.54 0.06
CA ILE A 67 -8.87 8.35 -0.19
C ILE A 67 -8.53 9.80 0.11
N ILE A 68 -8.69 10.66 -0.90
CA ILE A 68 -8.46 12.09 -0.76
C ILE A 68 -9.67 12.80 -1.35
N ASP A 69 -10.32 13.64 -0.56
CA ASP A 69 -11.50 14.40 -0.99
C ASP A 69 -12.57 13.50 -1.63
N ASP A 70 -12.85 12.38 -0.97
CA ASP A 70 -13.82 11.38 -1.42
C ASP A 70 -13.48 10.69 -2.74
N ASN A 71 -12.26 10.87 -3.22
CA ASN A 71 -11.79 10.17 -4.43
C ASN A 71 -10.78 9.08 -4.05
N TYR A 72 -10.81 7.97 -4.80
CA TYR A 72 -9.93 6.86 -4.55
C TYR A 72 -8.71 6.95 -5.44
N HIS A 73 -7.54 6.82 -4.85
CA HIS A 73 -6.28 6.88 -5.57
C HIS A 73 -5.41 5.68 -5.24
N LYS A 74 -4.61 5.23 -6.20
CA LYS A 74 -3.61 4.21 -5.92
C LYS A 74 -2.57 4.84 -5.00
N GLY A 75 -2.09 4.08 -4.04
CA GLY A 75 -1.13 4.58 -3.08
C GLY A 75 -0.19 3.51 -2.56
N VAL A 76 0.78 3.93 -1.80
CA VAL A 76 1.75 3.04 -1.17
C VAL A 76 1.90 3.41 0.29
N VAL A 77 2.27 2.42 1.09
CA VAL A 77 2.56 2.62 2.50
C VAL A 77 4.07 2.49 2.65
N VAL A 78 4.71 3.55 3.11
CA VAL A 78 6.16 3.61 3.22
C VAL A 78 6.53 4.07 4.62
N ARG A 79 7.53 3.43 5.20
CA ARG A 79 8.09 3.89 6.47
C ARG A 79 9.32 4.71 6.13
N PRO A 80 9.25 6.04 6.28
CA PRO A 80 10.40 6.89 5.99
C PRO A 80 11.59 6.54 6.89
N ASP A 81 12.81 6.76 6.38
CA ASP A 81 14.01 6.51 7.17
C ASP A 81 13.99 7.40 8.40
N ASN A 82 14.43 6.82 9.52
CA ASN A 82 14.47 7.53 10.81
C ASN A 82 13.09 7.86 11.39
N VAL A 83 12.03 7.21 10.90
CA VAL A 83 10.69 7.40 11.42
C VAL A 83 10.15 6.01 11.78
N TYR A 84 9.49 5.88 12.90
CA TYR A 84 8.95 4.59 13.30
C TYR A 84 7.58 4.30 12.70
N GLU A 85 6.88 5.32 12.24
CA GLU A 85 5.54 5.16 11.73
C GLU A 85 5.52 5.07 10.21
N SER A 86 4.60 4.28 9.67
CA SER A 86 4.39 4.24 8.24
C SER A 86 3.43 5.35 7.83
N ILE A 87 3.60 5.82 6.60
CA ILE A 87 2.77 6.89 6.04
C ILE A 87 2.24 6.43 4.70
N GLU A 88 1.00 6.76 4.40
CA GLU A 88 0.40 6.49 3.10
C GLU A 88 0.70 7.65 2.15
N PHE A 89 1.11 7.30 0.94
CA PHE A 89 1.39 8.29 -0.10
C PHE A 89 0.54 8.00 -1.32
N SER A 90 -0.19 8.99 -1.82
CA SER A 90 -0.99 8.83 -3.03
C SER A 90 -0.11 8.96 -4.26
N LEU A 91 -0.21 7.99 -5.18
CA LEU A 91 0.54 8.06 -6.42
C LEU A 91 -0.03 9.09 -7.41
N ALA A 92 -1.16 9.70 -7.07
CA ALA A 92 -1.67 10.85 -7.81
C ALA A 92 -0.89 12.12 -7.48
N GLU A 93 -0.28 12.19 -6.28
CA GLU A 93 0.47 13.36 -5.84
C GLU A 93 1.96 13.13 -5.74
N TRP A 94 2.41 11.89 -5.72
CA TRP A 94 3.81 11.53 -5.53
C TRP A 94 4.28 10.61 -6.64
N ASP A 95 5.49 10.83 -7.12
CA ASP A 95 6.16 9.89 -8.01
C ASP A 95 7.01 8.95 -7.16
N ILE A 96 7.10 7.69 -7.55
CA ILE A 96 7.85 6.70 -6.79
C ILE A 96 8.89 6.05 -7.67
N GLU A 97 10.09 5.86 -7.13
CA GLU A 97 11.11 5.09 -7.81
C GLU A 97 11.83 4.19 -6.82
N VAL A 98 12.27 3.04 -7.26
CA VAL A 98 13.02 2.11 -6.44
C VAL A 98 14.47 2.53 -6.46
N ILE A 99 15.07 2.63 -5.27
CA ILE A 99 16.49 2.91 -5.16
C ILE A 99 17.19 1.55 -5.09
N PRO A 100 18.03 1.22 -6.07
CA PRO A 100 18.68 -0.07 -6.06
C PRO A 100 19.64 -0.19 -4.88
N ASN A 101 19.65 -1.38 -4.31
CA ASN A 101 20.60 -1.65 -3.24
C ASN A 101 21.94 -2.01 -3.79
N SER A 102 22.14 -1.85 -5.04
CA SER A 102 23.39 -2.18 -5.66
C SER A 102 24.52 -1.38 -5.09
N SER A 103 24.20 -0.28 -4.50
CA SER A 103 25.24 0.47 -3.84
C SER A 103 25.88 -0.34 -2.76
N ASN A 104 25.17 -1.29 -2.21
CA ASN A 104 25.75 -2.10 -1.21
C ASN A 104 26.73 -3.03 -1.81
N ASP A 105 26.57 -3.32 -3.07
CA ASP A 105 27.44 -4.23 -3.71
C ASP A 105 28.60 -3.54 -4.23
N SER A 106 28.39 -2.34 -4.62
CA SER A 106 29.47 -1.71 -5.27
C SER A 106 30.57 -1.53 -4.35
N PHE A 107 30.28 -1.52 -3.07
CA PHE A 107 31.31 -1.25 -2.28
C PHE A 107 32.00 -2.44 -2.00
N ILE A 108 31.49 -3.41 -2.31
CA ILE A 108 32.06 -4.53 -1.99
C ILE A 108 33.17 -4.79 -2.76
N GLU A 109 33.24 -4.34 -3.80
CA GLU A 109 34.19 -4.70 -4.58
C GLU A 109 35.29 -4.05 -4.26
N PHE A 110 35.23 -3.63 -3.39
CA PHE A 110 36.24 -3.06 -3.02
C PHE A 110 36.99 -3.85 -2.32
#